data_e7a0a101e8720e7c09c8d0b0e82eee2a
#
_entry.id   e7a0a101e8720e7c09c8d0b0e82eee2a
#
_cell.length_a   1.000
_cell.length_b   1.000
_cell.length_c   1.000
_cell.angle_alpha   90.00
_cell.angle_beta   90.00
_cell.angle_gamma   90.00
#
_symmetry.space_group_name_H-M   'P 1'
#
loop_
_entity.id
_entity.type
_entity.pdbx_description
1 polymer ?
#
loop_
_entity_poly.entity_id
_entity_poly.type
_entity_poly.pdbx_seq_one_letter_code
_entity_poly.pdbx_strand_id
1 'polypeptide(L)'
;MIKNKINYSQRKYVIGSIFILVAFILLIKLFIIQIIDTSYKQSSENNTLRYITQYPSRGKIYDRNGKLLVYNDAVYDLMVVPNQVKNIDTLSFCKLLNINDSIFNVYMNKAKKYSRITPSIFMSQISKEEYGRIAEMLYHYPGFYFQTRSIRQYPLPIAAHTLGSIGEVTKPEMERDAYYQLGDYIGKSGIEKYYEKELRGAKGLKITVVDVHNREKERFMNGAYDTLPEAGTDIILGLDADLQAYGEYLMQGKTGSIVAIEPTTGQILAMVTSPSYDPNELVGRKRGIRYSELLNDPDKPLINRAISGTYPPGSTFKMINGLVSLQSGVITANTAYPCNGPESAPIKCTHHHSSPVRLYDAIENSCNPYFWQAFQDMMNSKRFENQKEAFQFWYNQVTSFGLGRAFKSDIPFTVSGNIPKKEFYDKIYRGVWNAMTVRSLSIGQGEILVTPLQLANVAAAISNEGYYYEPHYIKSFSNNDTVAFEKHVIDIKQKHFKDVKKGMQSVFEGEHGTARMSYIPGITVGGKTGTAENPHGPDHSIFMAFAPVENPQIAIAVVVENAGFGSTWAAPIASLMIEKYIRGNVTRPNVEKRVLTINETAK
;
A
#
# COMPACT_ATOMS: atom_id res chain seq x y z
N MET A 1 -38.80 -95.90 -41.58
CA MET A 1 -37.96 -94.97 -40.76
C MET A 1 -37.08 -94.16 -41.71
N ILE A 2 -37.44 -92.99 -42.07
CA ILE A 2 -36.58 -92.07 -42.90
C ILE A 2 -35.68 -91.33 -41.99
N LYS A 3 -34.40 -91.67 -41.98
CA LYS A 3 -33.38 -90.89 -41.27
C LYS A 3 -33.11 -89.57 -42.06
N ASN A 4 -33.65 -88.50 -41.62
CA ASN A 4 -33.24 -87.17 -42.10
C ASN A 4 -31.76 -86.92 -41.74
N LYS A 5 -30.88 -87.00 -42.73
CA LYS A 5 -29.49 -86.56 -42.60
C LYS A 5 -29.48 -85.04 -42.51
N ILE A 6 -29.28 -84.51 -41.32
CA ILE A 6 -29.11 -83.02 -41.11
C ILE A 6 -27.81 -82.67 -41.84
N ASN A 7 -27.97 -81.86 -42.91
CA ASN A 7 -26.84 -81.34 -43.70
C ASN A 7 -26.12 -80.23 -42.98
N TYR A 8 -25.01 -80.52 -42.31
CA TYR A 8 -24.21 -79.53 -41.55
C TYR A 8 -23.32 -78.67 -42.42
N SER A 9 -23.33 -78.83 -43.77
CA SER A 9 -22.47 -78.10 -44.69
C SER A 9 -22.75 -76.62 -44.73
N GLN A 10 -23.98 -76.16 -44.46
CA GLN A 10 -24.36 -74.76 -44.42
C GLN A 10 -23.93 -74.07 -43.10
N ARG A 11 -23.75 -74.82 -42.02
CA ARG A 11 -23.33 -74.26 -40.71
C ARG A 11 -21.96 -73.63 -40.76
N LYS A 12 -21.02 -74.15 -41.57
CA LYS A 12 -19.66 -73.64 -41.73
C LYS A 12 -19.67 -72.20 -42.26
N TYR A 13 -20.60 -71.86 -43.17
CA TYR A 13 -20.74 -70.51 -43.72
C TYR A 13 -21.34 -69.54 -42.71
N VAL A 14 -22.31 -69.97 -41.91
CA VAL A 14 -22.91 -69.21 -40.85
C VAL A 14 -21.86 -68.90 -39.78
N ILE A 15 -21.11 -69.93 -39.34
CA ILE A 15 -20.04 -69.74 -38.34
C ILE A 15 -18.93 -68.85 -38.91
N GLY A 16 -18.53 -69.07 -40.18
CA GLY A 16 -17.54 -68.21 -40.85
C GLY A 16 -17.97 -66.75 -40.97
N SER A 17 -19.25 -66.51 -41.33
CA SER A 17 -19.81 -65.18 -41.40
C SER A 17 -19.84 -64.48 -40.03
N ILE A 18 -20.14 -65.22 -38.95
CA ILE A 18 -20.07 -64.67 -37.57
C ILE A 18 -18.66 -64.24 -37.21
N PHE A 19 -17.66 -65.11 -37.52
CA PHE A 19 -16.23 -64.77 -37.24
C PHE A 19 -15.77 -63.55 -38.05
N ILE A 20 -16.14 -63.47 -39.33
CA ILE A 20 -15.84 -62.33 -40.19
C ILE A 20 -16.51 -61.05 -39.65
N LEU A 21 -17.77 -61.12 -39.23
CA LEU A 21 -18.52 -60.00 -38.68
C LEU A 21 -17.86 -59.49 -37.38
N VAL A 22 -17.50 -60.41 -36.47
CA VAL A 22 -16.78 -60.08 -35.21
C VAL A 22 -15.42 -59.45 -35.50
N ALA A 23 -14.66 -60.04 -36.44
CA ALA A 23 -13.36 -59.48 -36.85
C ALA A 23 -13.52 -58.07 -37.43
N PHE A 24 -14.55 -57.82 -38.24
CA PHE A 24 -14.86 -56.53 -38.82
C PHE A 24 -15.26 -55.50 -37.76
N ILE A 25 -16.09 -55.88 -36.80
CA ILE A 25 -16.45 -55.01 -35.66
C ILE A 25 -15.20 -54.68 -34.82
N LEU A 26 -14.32 -55.62 -34.58
CA LEU A 26 -13.06 -55.36 -33.84
C LEU A 26 -12.12 -54.44 -34.62
N LEU A 27 -12.02 -54.61 -35.96
CA LEU A 27 -11.23 -53.70 -36.80
C LEU A 27 -11.80 -52.28 -36.83
N ILE A 28 -13.10 -52.14 -36.92
CA ILE A 28 -13.76 -50.83 -36.84
C ILE A 28 -13.48 -50.20 -35.47
N LYS A 29 -13.61 -50.97 -34.38
CA LYS A 29 -13.36 -50.48 -33.05
C LYS A 29 -11.90 -50.09 -32.85
N LEU A 30 -10.97 -50.86 -33.40
CA LEU A 30 -9.54 -50.57 -33.40
C LEU A 30 -9.25 -49.28 -34.20
N PHE A 31 -9.86 -49.12 -35.36
CA PHE A 31 -9.76 -47.89 -36.18
C PHE A 31 -10.29 -46.68 -35.45
N ILE A 32 -11.45 -46.78 -34.78
CA ILE A 32 -12.00 -45.69 -33.97
C ILE A 32 -11.04 -45.31 -32.85
N ILE A 33 -10.52 -46.28 -32.10
CA ILE A 33 -9.61 -46.04 -30.96
C ILE A 33 -8.25 -45.46 -31.40
N GLN A 34 -7.72 -45.89 -32.56
CA GLN A 34 -6.39 -45.48 -33.01
C GLN A 34 -6.37 -44.21 -33.84
N ILE A 35 -7.45 -43.89 -34.56
CA ILE A 35 -7.45 -42.80 -35.55
C ILE A 35 -8.49 -41.71 -35.23
N ILE A 36 -9.68 -42.09 -34.75
CA ILE A 36 -10.76 -41.12 -34.50
C ILE A 36 -10.74 -40.62 -33.06
N ASP A 37 -10.57 -41.52 -32.11
CA ASP A 37 -10.58 -41.17 -30.69
C ASP A 37 -9.18 -40.72 -30.23
N THR A 38 -8.96 -39.40 -30.29
CA THR A 38 -7.71 -38.75 -29.83
C THR A 38 -7.56 -38.77 -28.31
N SER A 39 -8.59 -39.14 -27.53
CA SER A 39 -8.57 -39.12 -26.07
C SER A 39 -7.54 -40.11 -25.49
N TYR A 40 -7.37 -41.28 -26.12
CA TYR A 40 -6.34 -42.26 -25.71
C TYR A 40 -4.93 -41.78 -26.04
N LYS A 41 -4.74 -41.13 -27.18
CA LYS A 41 -3.47 -40.52 -27.55
C LYS A 41 -3.14 -39.37 -26.57
N GLN A 42 -4.09 -38.52 -26.26
CA GLN A 42 -3.94 -37.44 -25.30
C GLN A 42 -3.70 -37.94 -23.88
N SER A 43 -4.35 -39.05 -23.47
CA SER A 43 -4.08 -39.70 -22.19
C SER A 43 -2.70 -40.34 -22.13
N SER A 44 -2.21 -40.93 -23.22
CA SER A 44 -0.86 -41.50 -23.32
C SER A 44 0.20 -40.38 -23.29
N GLU A 45 -0.02 -39.29 -24.00
CA GLU A 45 0.87 -38.10 -23.97
C GLU A 45 0.89 -37.46 -22.59
N ASN A 46 -0.25 -37.32 -21.93
CA ASN A 46 -0.34 -36.79 -20.55
C ASN A 46 0.33 -37.69 -19.51
N ASN A 47 0.41 -39.00 -19.76
CA ASN A 47 1.11 -39.92 -18.87
C ASN A 47 2.63 -40.01 -19.10
N THR A 48 3.10 -39.51 -20.26
CA THR A 48 4.53 -39.54 -20.65
C THR A 48 5.16 -38.15 -20.61
N LEU A 49 4.35 -37.09 -20.64
CA LEU A 49 4.83 -35.70 -20.61
C LEU A 49 4.63 -35.10 -19.24
N ARG A 50 5.66 -34.40 -18.77
CA ARG A 50 5.62 -33.62 -17.54
C ARG A 50 5.80 -32.14 -17.86
N TYR A 51 4.83 -31.36 -17.45
CA TYR A 51 4.82 -29.90 -17.58
C TYR A 51 5.43 -29.29 -16.32
N ILE A 52 6.59 -28.63 -16.46
CA ILE A 52 7.31 -27.99 -15.36
C ILE A 52 7.20 -26.47 -15.54
N THR A 53 6.49 -25.81 -14.64
CA THR A 53 6.39 -24.37 -14.62
C THR A 53 7.74 -23.76 -14.29
N GLN A 54 8.23 -22.87 -15.15
CA GLN A 54 9.41 -22.05 -14.90
C GLN A 54 8.96 -20.69 -14.35
N TYR A 55 9.38 -20.37 -13.13
CA TYR A 55 9.01 -19.14 -12.49
C TYR A 55 9.89 -17.99 -12.97
N PRO A 56 9.29 -16.86 -13.35
CA PRO A 56 10.03 -15.66 -13.71
C PRO A 56 10.68 -15.04 -12.48
N SER A 57 11.72 -14.26 -12.69
CA SER A 57 12.23 -13.32 -11.69
C SER A 57 11.24 -12.16 -11.55
N ARG A 58 10.78 -11.91 -10.32
CA ARG A 58 9.88 -10.78 -10.05
C ARG A 58 10.63 -9.46 -10.19
N GLY A 59 10.03 -8.41 -10.75
CA GLY A 59 10.63 -7.08 -10.91
C GLY A 59 11.14 -6.53 -9.57
N LYS A 60 12.23 -5.78 -9.59
CA LYS A 60 12.81 -5.12 -8.42
C LYS A 60 12.11 -3.79 -8.18
N ILE A 61 12.26 -3.24 -6.96
CA ILE A 61 11.72 -1.94 -6.61
C ILE A 61 12.86 -1.05 -6.14
N TYR A 62 12.95 0.13 -6.74
CA TYR A 62 13.96 1.15 -6.46
C TYR A 62 13.31 2.43 -5.92
N ASP A 63 14.06 3.20 -5.16
CA ASP A 63 13.69 4.56 -4.78
C ASP A 63 13.92 5.53 -5.97
N ARG A 64 13.57 6.81 -5.77
CA ARG A 64 13.70 7.85 -6.79
C ARG A 64 15.13 8.10 -7.27
N ASN A 65 16.14 7.74 -6.46
CA ASN A 65 17.55 7.94 -6.67
C ASN A 65 18.26 6.67 -7.18
N GLY A 66 17.51 5.58 -7.44
CA GLY A 66 18.04 4.30 -7.89
C GLY A 66 18.54 3.39 -6.76
N LYS A 67 18.25 3.72 -5.49
CA LYS A 67 18.59 2.87 -4.34
C LYS A 67 17.65 1.67 -4.27
N LEU A 68 18.20 0.48 -4.14
CA LEU A 68 17.43 -0.76 -4.13
C LEU A 68 16.63 -0.89 -2.83
N LEU A 69 15.30 -1.03 -2.96
CA LEU A 69 14.37 -1.19 -1.85
C LEU A 69 13.88 -2.64 -1.70
N VAL A 70 13.65 -3.33 -2.83
CA VAL A 70 13.18 -4.72 -2.83
C VAL A 70 13.85 -5.47 -3.96
N TYR A 71 14.39 -6.65 -3.65
CA TYR A 71 14.99 -7.55 -4.62
C TYR A 71 14.59 -9.01 -4.37
N ASN A 72 15.04 -9.90 -5.25
CA ASN A 72 14.77 -11.32 -5.12
C ASN A 72 16.03 -12.04 -4.65
N ASP A 73 15.88 -12.89 -3.65
CA ASP A 73 16.92 -13.82 -3.24
C ASP A 73 16.50 -15.27 -3.54
N ALA A 74 17.46 -16.12 -3.81
CA ALA A 74 17.20 -17.51 -4.08
C ALA A 74 16.98 -18.30 -2.79
N VAL A 75 15.86 -18.99 -2.72
CA VAL A 75 15.57 -20.00 -1.70
C VAL A 75 15.24 -21.34 -2.36
N TYR A 76 15.25 -22.39 -1.58
CA TYR A 76 15.08 -23.74 -2.11
C TYR A 76 13.90 -24.43 -1.41
N ASP A 77 13.00 -24.99 -2.21
CA ASP A 77 11.96 -25.87 -1.70
C ASP A 77 12.46 -27.31 -1.82
N LEU A 78 12.42 -28.07 -0.73
CA LEU A 78 12.63 -29.49 -0.74
C LEU A 78 11.33 -30.14 -1.20
N MET A 79 11.39 -30.72 -2.39
CA MET A 79 10.29 -31.42 -3.02
C MET A 79 10.35 -32.90 -2.70
N VAL A 80 9.20 -33.60 -2.68
CA VAL A 80 9.10 -35.02 -2.52
C VAL A 80 8.15 -35.64 -3.53
N VAL A 81 8.54 -36.80 -4.11
CA VAL A 81 7.65 -37.68 -4.85
C VAL A 81 7.41 -38.94 -3.97
N PRO A 82 6.28 -39.04 -3.26
CA PRO A 82 6.10 -40.04 -2.20
C PRO A 82 6.30 -41.50 -2.65
N ASN A 83 5.94 -41.83 -3.89
CA ASN A 83 6.14 -43.19 -4.44
C ASN A 83 7.61 -43.53 -4.69
N GLN A 84 8.50 -42.56 -4.78
CA GLN A 84 9.94 -42.79 -4.98
C GLN A 84 10.71 -42.90 -3.66
N VAL A 85 10.07 -42.55 -2.54
CA VAL A 85 10.67 -42.67 -1.21
C VAL A 85 10.57 -44.12 -0.73
N LYS A 86 11.68 -44.86 -0.86
CA LYS A 86 11.78 -46.28 -0.46
C LYS A 86 13.01 -46.48 0.41
N ASN A 87 12.82 -47.18 1.53
CA ASN A 87 13.90 -47.64 2.42
C ASN A 87 14.88 -46.53 2.85
N ILE A 88 14.38 -45.38 3.24
CA ILE A 88 15.23 -44.27 3.75
C ILE A 88 15.41 -44.41 5.25
N ASP A 89 16.59 -44.00 5.75
CA ASP A 89 16.83 -43.80 7.17
C ASP A 89 16.16 -42.46 7.60
N THR A 90 14.92 -42.56 8.11
CA THR A 90 14.13 -41.43 8.51
C THR A 90 14.78 -40.66 9.66
N LEU A 91 15.45 -41.33 10.59
CA LEU A 91 16.09 -40.66 11.74
C LEU A 91 17.25 -39.77 11.30
N SER A 92 18.14 -40.31 10.46
CA SER A 92 19.25 -39.52 9.89
C SER A 92 18.75 -38.40 9.01
N PHE A 93 17.68 -38.62 8.23
CA PHE A 93 17.07 -37.55 7.42
C PHE A 93 16.45 -36.45 8.27
N CYS A 94 15.75 -36.79 9.34
CA CYS A 94 15.20 -35.81 10.28
C CYS A 94 16.30 -34.99 10.94
N LYS A 95 17.42 -35.60 11.33
CA LYS A 95 18.60 -34.88 11.86
C LYS A 95 19.19 -33.93 10.81
N LEU A 96 19.31 -34.36 9.55
CA LEU A 96 19.82 -33.54 8.45
C LEU A 96 18.95 -32.29 8.23
N LEU A 97 17.63 -32.44 8.31
CA LEU A 97 16.65 -31.37 8.13
C LEU A 97 16.38 -30.56 9.40
N ASN A 98 16.96 -30.94 10.54
CA ASN A 98 16.68 -30.36 11.86
C ASN A 98 15.18 -30.34 12.22
N ILE A 99 14.50 -31.47 11.97
CA ILE A 99 13.09 -31.70 12.30
C ILE A 99 12.96 -32.99 13.14
N ASN A 100 11.83 -33.12 13.82
CA ASN A 100 11.51 -34.38 14.52
C ASN A 100 10.66 -35.30 13.63
N ASP A 101 10.57 -36.56 14.05
CA ASP A 101 9.82 -37.60 13.32
C ASP A 101 8.33 -37.30 13.16
N SER A 102 7.73 -36.62 14.15
CA SER A 102 6.34 -36.17 14.08
C SER A 102 6.13 -35.14 12.95
N ILE A 103 7.04 -34.20 12.79
CA ILE A 103 6.99 -33.18 11.73
C ILE A 103 7.21 -33.84 10.36
N PHE A 104 8.18 -34.76 10.26
CA PHE A 104 8.40 -35.57 9.04
C PHE A 104 7.11 -36.24 8.59
N ASN A 105 6.43 -36.95 9.52
CA ASN A 105 5.18 -37.64 9.23
C ASN A 105 4.06 -36.71 8.80
N VAL A 106 3.94 -35.53 9.42
CA VAL A 106 2.97 -34.50 9.00
C VAL A 106 3.25 -34.06 7.55
N TYR A 107 4.50 -33.74 7.22
CA TYR A 107 4.87 -33.29 5.88
C TYR A 107 4.68 -34.36 4.83
N MET A 108 5.11 -35.62 5.13
CA MET A 108 4.93 -36.76 4.25
C MET A 108 3.44 -37.09 4.03
N ASN A 109 2.61 -37.03 5.07
CA ASN A 109 1.18 -37.29 4.95
C ASN A 109 0.49 -36.19 4.14
N LYS A 110 0.89 -34.91 4.31
CA LYS A 110 0.42 -33.79 3.48
C LYS A 110 0.76 -34.04 2.00
N ALA A 111 1.99 -34.43 1.71
CA ALA A 111 2.45 -34.76 0.36
C ALA A 111 1.68 -35.94 -0.25
N LYS A 112 1.51 -37.04 0.50
CA LYS A 112 0.73 -38.21 0.06
C LYS A 112 -0.74 -37.93 -0.18
N LYS A 113 -1.34 -37.01 0.61
CA LYS A 113 -2.73 -36.56 0.44
C LYS A 113 -2.90 -35.73 -0.83
N TYR A 114 -1.90 -34.91 -1.20
CA TYR A 114 -1.90 -34.16 -2.44
C TYR A 114 -1.75 -35.09 -3.66
N SER A 115 -0.67 -35.85 -3.71
CA SER A 115 -0.42 -36.84 -4.75
C SER A 115 0.66 -37.82 -4.28
N ARG A 116 0.52 -39.08 -4.68
CA ARG A 116 1.58 -40.08 -4.47
C ARG A 116 2.63 -40.10 -5.56
N ILE A 117 2.31 -39.59 -6.75
CA ILE A 117 3.10 -39.75 -7.98
C ILE A 117 3.72 -38.39 -8.39
N THR A 118 2.98 -37.29 -8.24
CA THR A 118 3.47 -35.97 -8.61
C THR A 118 4.29 -35.35 -7.49
N PRO A 119 5.29 -34.51 -7.81
CA PRO A 119 6.05 -33.76 -6.81
C PRO A 119 5.18 -32.87 -5.94
N SER A 120 5.49 -32.87 -4.66
CA SER A 120 4.86 -31.98 -3.68
C SER A 120 5.92 -31.29 -2.84
N ILE A 121 5.63 -30.11 -2.31
CA ILE A 121 6.51 -29.43 -1.38
C ILE A 121 6.54 -30.21 -0.06
N PHE A 122 7.72 -30.74 0.31
CA PHE A 122 7.96 -31.36 1.61
C PHE A 122 8.30 -30.27 2.65
N MET A 123 9.28 -29.43 2.34
CA MET A 123 9.66 -28.30 3.18
C MET A 123 10.00 -27.09 2.31
N SER A 124 9.33 -25.96 2.52
CA SER A 124 9.50 -24.76 1.72
C SER A 124 10.60 -23.84 2.27
N GLN A 125 11.16 -22.99 1.41
CA GLN A 125 11.99 -21.82 1.76
C GLN A 125 13.20 -22.18 2.64
N ILE A 126 13.97 -23.19 2.20
CA ILE A 126 15.26 -23.54 2.79
C ILE A 126 16.27 -22.47 2.42
N SER A 127 17.02 -21.98 3.40
CA SER A 127 18.06 -20.98 3.20
C SER A 127 19.22 -21.52 2.35
N LYS A 128 20.04 -20.62 1.82
CA LYS A 128 21.21 -21.00 1.01
C LYS A 128 22.21 -21.83 1.81
N GLU A 129 22.38 -21.50 3.09
CA GLU A 129 23.27 -22.21 4.01
C GLU A 129 22.73 -23.61 4.32
N GLU A 130 21.43 -23.73 4.60
CA GLU A 130 20.78 -25.03 4.82
C GLU A 130 20.83 -25.89 3.54
N TYR A 131 20.58 -25.28 2.37
CA TYR A 131 20.67 -25.95 1.07
C TYR A 131 22.05 -26.57 0.85
N GLY A 132 23.14 -25.82 1.05
CA GLY A 132 24.50 -26.32 0.87
C GLY A 132 24.76 -27.59 1.70
N ARG A 133 24.35 -27.60 2.95
CA ARG A 133 24.50 -28.74 3.87
C ARG A 133 23.67 -29.95 3.46
N ILE A 134 22.42 -29.72 3.04
CA ILE A 134 21.49 -30.82 2.71
C ILE A 134 21.76 -31.37 1.32
N ALA A 135 22.12 -30.53 0.35
CA ALA A 135 22.31 -30.91 -1.05
C ALA A 135 23.38 -31.97 -1.22
N GLU A 136 24.48 -31.89 -0.45
CA GLU A 136 25.57 -32.86 -0.49
C GLU A 136 25.15 -34.27 -0.05
N MET A 137 24.14 -34.37 0.82
CA MET A 137 23.66 -35.64 1.37
C MET A 137 22.39 -36.16 0.71
N LEU A 138 21.74 -35.32 -0.12
CA LEU A 138 20.40 -35.63 -0.64
C LEU A 138 20.36 -36.84 -1.58
N TYR A 139 21.48 -37.20 -2.22
CA TYR A 139 21.57 -38.37 -3.08
C TYR A 139 21.31 -39.71 -2.36
N HIS A 140 21.45 -39.74 -1.02
CA HIS A 140 21.10 -40.92 -0.19
C HIS A 140 19.58 -41.06 0.03
N TYR A 141 18.78 -40.03 -0.30
CA TYR A 141 17.36 -39.97 -0.02
C TYR A 141 16.54 -39.90 -1.32
N PRO A 142 16.37 -41.03 -2.03
CA PRO A 142 15.64 -41.05 -3.30
C PRO A 142 14.20 -40.56 -3.14
N GLY A 143 13.72 -39.82 -4.12
CA GLY A 143 12.39 -39.21 -4.09
C GLY A 143 12.36 -37.79 -3.54
N PHE A 144 13.47 -37.30 -2.99
CA PHE A 144 13.62 -35.90 -2.59
C PHE A 144 14.55 -35.18 -3.57
N TYR A 145 14.23 -33.91 -3.86
CA TYR A 145 15.07 -33.02 -4.66
C TYR A 145 14.75 -31.54 -4.37
N PHE A 146 15.66 -30.65 -4.72
CA PHE A 146 15.46 -29.24 -4.56
C PHE A 146 14.84 -28.59 -5.80
N GLN A 147 13.93 -27.67 -5.57
CA GLN A 147 13.44 -26.73 -6.56
C GLN A 147 13.78 -25.31 -6.10
N THR A 148 14.49 -24.56 -6.95
CA THR A 148 14.83 -23.17 -6.66
C THR A 148 13.57 -22.31 -6.77
N ARG A 149 13.40 -21.42 -5.80
CA ARG A 149 12.39 -20.37 -5.78
C ARG A 149 13.01 -19.04 -5.47
N SER A 150 12.26 -17.99 -5.74
CA SER A 150 12.60 -16.60 -5.45
C SER A 150 11.76 -16.11 -4.27
N ILE A 151 12.39 -15.46 -3.30
CA ILE A 151 11.75 -14.80 -2.17
C ILE A 151 12.13 -13.32 -2.17
N ARG A 152 11.23 -12.47 -1.67
CA ARG A 152 11.52 -11.04 -1.53
C ARG A 152 12.48 -10.80 -0.37
N GLN A 153 13.37 -9.85 -0.58
CA GLN A 153 14.29 -9.31 0.43
C GLN A 153 14.22 -7.79 0.42
N TYR A 154 14.24 -7.22 1.61
CA TYR A 154 14.21 -5.79 1.85
C TYR A 154 15.53 -5.39 2.53
N PRO A 155 16.49 -4.83 1.77
CA PRO A 155 17.82 -4.50 2.30
C PRO A 155 17.78 -3.41 3.39
N LEU A 156 16.70 -2.63 3.39
CA LEU A 156 16.43 -1.59 4.38
C LEU A 156 15.11 -1.93 5.10
N PRO A 157 15.08 -1.93 6.45
CA PRO A 157 13.88 -2.23 7.23
C PRO A 157 12.93 -1.02 7.31
N ILE A 158 12.57 -0.43 6.17
CA ILE A 158 11.79 0.81 6.06
C ILE A 158 10.59 0.63 5.12
N ALA A 159 9.65 1.58 5.18
CA ALA A 159 8.54 1.71 4.25
C ALA A 159 7.65 0.47 4.13
N ALA A 160 7.50 -0.33 5.20
CA ALA A 160 6.80 -1.60 5.19
C ALA A 160 5.37 -1.51 4.61
N HIS A 161 4.63 -0.46 4.95
CA HIS A 161 3.26 -0.24 4.46
C HIS A 161 3.21 0.16 2.99
N THR A 162 4.21 0.91 2.53
CA THR A 162 4.32 1.36 1.13
C THR A 162 4.76 0.22 0.23
N LEU A 163 5.86 -0.45 0.57
CA LEU A 163 6.39 -1.57 -0.21
C LEU A 163 5.43 -2.75 -0.18
N GLY A 164 4.86 -3.03 0.98
CA GLY A 164 3.95 -4.15 1.17
C GLY A 164 4.66 -5.50 1.28
N SER A 165 3.90 -6.57 1.10
CA SER A 165 4.40 -7.94 1.23
C SER A 165 3.77 -8.87 0.21
N ILE A 166 4.45 -9.98 -0.09
CA ILE A 166 3.92 -11.10 -0.87
C ILE A 166 3.48 -12.24 0.06
N GLY A 167 2.59 -13.09 -0.42
CA GLY A 167 2.17 -14.28 0.30
C GLY A 167 1.60 -15.33 -0.64
N GLU A 168 1.43 -16.56 -0.14
CA GLU A 168 0.80 -17.64 -0.90
C GLU A 168 -0.60 -17.26 -1.37
N VAL A 169 -0.95 -17.66 -2.58
CA VAL A 169 -2.28 -17.47 -3.16
C VAL A 169 -3.34 -18.26 -2.39
N THR A 170 -4.50 -17.67 -2.27
CA THR A 170 -5.70 -18.29 -1.70
C THR A 170 -6.62 -18.82 -2.80
N LYS A 171 -7.56 -19.70 -2.46
CA LYS A 171 -8.54 -20.21 -3.44
C LYS A 171 -9.30 -19.10 -4.18
N PRO A 172 -9.84 -18.06 -3.51
CA PRO A 172 -10.51 -16.96 -4.21
C PRO A 172 -9.61 -16.18 -5.18
N GLU A 173 -8.30 -16.07 -4.90
CA GLU A 173 -7.35 -15.41 -5.79
C GLU A 173 -7.07 -16.26 -7.04
N MET A 174 -6.95 -17.57 -6.90
CA MET A 174 -6.83 -18.51 -8.04
C MET A 174 -8.09 -18.54 -8.91
N GLU A 175 -9.27 -18.41 -8.33
CA GLU A 175 -10.53 -18.36 -9.08
C GLU A 175 -10.68 -17.07 -9.90
N ARG A 176 -10.04 -15.97 -9.46
CA ARG A 176 -10.07 -14.67 -10.14
C ARG A 176 -9.06 -14.56 -11.29
N ASP A 177 -7.93 -15.23 -11.19
CA ASP A 177 -6.87 -15.14 -12.19
C ASP A 177 -6.24 -16.53 -12.41
N ALA A 178 -6.47 -17.09 -13.60
CA ALA A 178 -5.98 -18.41 -14.03
C ALA A 178 -4.44 -18.49 -14.12
N TYR A 179 -3.74 -17.37 -14.00
CA TYR A 179 -2.27 -17.36 -13.90
C TYR A 179 -1.77 -18.11 -12.68
N TYR A 180 -2.53 -18.09 -11.57
CA TYR A 180 -2.10 -18.63 -10.29
C TYR A 180 -2.46 -20.10 -10.10
N GLN A 181 -1.52 -20.82 -9.51
CA GLN A 181 -1.66 -22.20 -9.08
C GLN A 181 -1.35 -22.31 -7.58
N LEU A 182 -1.77 -23.40 -6.97
CA LEU A 182 -1.50 -23.68 -5.55
C LEU A 182 0.01 -23.64 -5.27
N GLY A 183 0.40 -22.82 -4.28
CA GLY A 183 1.80 -22.61 -3.90
C GLY A 183 2.47 -21.44 -4.61
N ASP A 184 1.79 -20.73 -5.51
CA ASP A 184 2.29 -19.47 -6.07
C ASP A 184 2.24 -18.34 -5.04
N TYR A 185 3.01 -17.28 -5.29
CA TYR A 185 3.02 -16.06 -4.48
C TYR A 185 2.36 -14.91 -5.23
N ILE A 186 1.65 -14.07 -4.48
CA ILE A 186 0.97 -12.87 -4.96
C ILE A 186 1.20 -11.71 -3.99
N GLY A 187 1.22 -10.49 -4.49
CA GLY A 187 1.24 -9.28 -3.66
C GLY A 187 0.00 -9.16 -2.78
N LYS A 188 0.18 -9.01 -1.46
CA LYS A 188 -0.90 -8.93 -0.47
C LYS A 188 -1.22 -7.50 -0.06
N SER A 189 -0.24 -6.61 -0.09
CA SER A 189 -0.38 -5.21 0.33
C SER A 189 0.59 -4.30 -0.42
N GLY A 190 0.40 -2.98 -0.30
CA GLY A 190 1.29 -1.95 -0.84
C GLY A 190 1.52 -2.04 -2.34
N ILE A 191 2.69 -1.61 -2.76
CA ILE A 191 3.16 -1.63 -4.16
C ILE A 191 3.17 -3.06 -4.72
N GLU A 192 3.57 -4.05 -3.92
CA GLU A 192 3.59 -5.45 -4.33
C GLU A 192 2.21 -5.94 -4.80
N LYS A 193 1.13 -5.44 -4.18
CA LYS A 193 -0.24 -5.78 -4.57
C LYS A 193 -0.74 -4.95 -5.74
N TYR A 194 -0.48 -3.65 -5.74
CA TYR A 194 -1.03 -2.76 -6.76
C TYR A 194 -0.44 -3.05 -8.13
N TYR A 195 0.89 -3.22 -8.20
CA TYR A 195 1.64 -3.50 -9.43
C TYR A 195 1.97 -5.00 -9.59
N GLU A 196 1.09 -5.87 -9.10
CA GLU A 196 1.29 -7.32 -9.16
C GLU A 196 1.54 -7.81 -10.59
N LYS A 197 0.78 -7.31 -11.57
CA LYS A 197 0.87 -7.77 -12.97
C LYS A 197 2.22 -7.41 -13.59
N GLU A 198 2.69 -6.21 -13.33
CA GLU A 198 3.98 -5.69 -13.83
C GLU A 198 5.14 -6.40 -13.12
N LEU A 199 5.03 -6.59 -11.82
CA LEU A 199 6.10 -7.19 -11.02
C LEU A 199 6.23 -8.70 -11.21
N ARG A 200 5.14 -9.45 -11.41
CA ARG A 200 5.16 -10.91 -11.41
C ARG A 200 5.82 -11.54 -12.63
N GLY A 201 5.84 -10.83 -13.80
CA GLY A 201 6.31 -11.36 -15.07
C GLY A 201 5.41 -12.45 -15.66
N ALA A 202 5.89 -13.17 -16.67
CA ALA A 202 5.20 -14.27 -17.31
C ALA A 202 5.90 -15.61 -17.04
N LYS A 203 5.13 -16.63 -16.65
CA LYS A 203 5.66 -17.97 -16.41
C LYS A 203 6.10 -18.62 -17.72
N GLY A 204 7.22 -19.33 -17.69
CA GLY A 204 7.64 -20.23 -18.74
C GLY A 204 7.15 -21.66 -18.49
N LEU A 205 7.27 -22.49 -19.49
CA LEU A 205 6.91 -23.89 -19.47
C LEU A 205 8.05 -24.72 -20.01
N LYS A 206 8.49 -25.74 -19.26
CA LYS A 206 9.43 -26.77 -19.72
C LYS A 206 8.69 -28.10 -19.81
N ILE A 207 8.75 -28.77 -20.96
CA ILE A 207 8.09 -30.04 -21.19
C ILE A 207 9.15 -31.14 -21.20
N THR A 208 9.04 -32.10 -20.28
CA THR A 208 9.95 -33.24 -20.20
C THR A 208 9.21 -34.54 -20.40
N VAL A 209 9.87 -35.52 -21.05
CA VAL A 209 9.39 -36.87 -21.16
C VAL A 209 9.74 -37.63 -19.87
N VAL A 210 8.78 -38.31 -19.27
CA VAL A 210 8.96 -39.08 -18.07
C VAL A 210 8.67 -40.58 -18.33
N ASP A 211 9.36 -41.47 -17.59
CA ASP A 211 9.07 -42.89 -17.62
C ASP A 211 7.88 -43.27 -16.72
N VAL A 212 7.50 -44.55 -16.75
CA VAL A 212 6.41 -45.10 -15.92
C VAL A 212 6.61 -44.91 -14.40
N HIS A 213 7.81 -44.56 -13.98
CA HIS A 213 8.16 -44.21 -12.60
C HIS A 213 8.24 -42.71 -12.36
N ASN A 214 7.79 -41.90 -13.33
CA ASN A 214 7.81 -40.44 -13.29
C ASN A 214 9.24 -39.82 -13.17
N ARG A 215 10.25 -40.52 -13.73
CA ARG A 215 11.63 -40.04 -13.79
C ARG A 215 11.84 -39.29 -15.11
N GLU A 216 12.43 -38.11 -15.06
CA GLU A 216 12.76 -37.33 -16.25
C GLU A 216 13.80 -38.09 -17.12
N LYS A 217 13.53 -38.17 -18.40
CA LYS A 217 14.41 -38.80 -19.40
C LYS A 217 15.06 -37.75 -20.28
N GLU A 218 14.27 -36.99 -21.01
CA GLU A 218 14.73 -36.01 -21.97
C GLU A 218 13.73 -34.84 -22.13
N ARG A 219 14.13 -33.80 -22.80
CA ARG A 219 13.21 -32.71 -23.15
C ARG A 219 12.32 -33.17 -24.31
N PHE A 220 11.03 -32.90 -24.22
CA PHE A 220 10.10 -33.20 -25.30
C PHE A 220 10.49 -32.43 -26.57
N MET A 221 10.63 -33.15 -27.70
CA MET A 221 11.03 -32.61 -29.00
C MET A 221 12.27 -31.68 -28.91
N ASN A 222 13.27 -32.03 -28.11
CA ASN A 222 14.48 -31.24 -27.84
C ASN A 222 14.18 -29.80 -27.30
N GLY A 223 13.02 -29.63 -26.67
CA GLY A 223 12.61 -28.34 -26.11
C GLY A 223 11.93 -27.36 -27.08
N ALA A 224 11.50 -27.83 -28.26
CA ALA A 224 10.84 -27.00 -29.27
C ALA A 224 9.51 -26.37 -28.79
N TYR A 225 8.90 -26.93 -27.76
CA TYR A 225 7.66 -26.43 -27.14
C TYR A 225 7.88 -25.81 -25.78
N ASP A 226 9.14 -25.66 -25.35
CA ASP A 226 9.44 -24.94 -24.12
C ASP A 226 9.24 -23.43 -24.35
N THR A 227 8.69 -22.75 -23.33
CA THR A 227 8.63 -21.29 -23.29
C THR A 227 9.51 -20.78 -22.16
N LEU A 228 10.33 -19.78 -22.43
CA LEU A 228 11.14 -19.14 -21.39
C LEU A 228 10.27 -18.24 -20.51
N PRO A 229 10.56 -18.16 -19.21
CA PRO A 229 9.92 -17.20 -18.35
C PRO A 229 10.37 -15.79 -18.69
N GLU A 230 9.45 -14.83 -18.68
CA GLU A 230 9.74 -13.41 -18.85
C GLU A 230 9.78 -12.72 -17.48
N ALA A 231 10.90 -12.07 -17.16
CA ALA A 231 11.06 -11.35 -15.90
C ALA A 231 10.03 -10.21 -15.77
N GLY A 232 9.59 -9.97 -14.54
CA GLY A 232 8.76 -8.81 -14.25
C GLY A 232 9.50 -7.48 -14.43
N THR A 233 8.74 -6.42 -14.64
CA THR A 233 9.25 -5.06 -14.85
C THR A 233 9.69 -4.45 -13.52
N ASP A 234 10.87 -3.85 -13.49
CA ASP A 234 11.35 -3.12 -12.31
C ASP A 234 10.59 -1.79 -12.17
N ILE A 235 10.34 -1.37 -10.93
CA ILE A 235 9.60 -0.16 -10.58
C ILE A 235 10.52 0.84 -9.89
N ILE A 236 10.44 2.10 -10.30
CA ILE A 236 11.10 3.24 -9.67
C ILE A 236 10.02 4.07 -8.98
N LEU A 237 10.13 4.21 -7.66
CA LEU A 237 9.19 4.99 -6.85
C LEU A 237 9.60 6.46 -6.77
N GLY A 238 8.63 7.34 -6.46
CA GLY A 238 8.88 8.72 -6.04
C GLY A 238 9.50 8.81 -4.64
N LEU A 239 9.46 7.72 -3.86
CA LEU A 239 9.98 7.63 -2.50
C LEU A 239 11.48 7.91 -2.47
N ASP A 240 11.93 8.71 -1.51
CA ASP A 240 13.34 8.90 -1.14
C ASP A 240 13.65 8.03 0.09
N ALA A 241 14.50 7.03 -0.08
CA ALA A 241 14.80 6.05 0.97
C ALA A 241 15.46 6.67 2.20
N ASP A 242 16.30 7.69 2.01
CA ASP A 242 17.01 8.34 3.11
C ASP A 242 16.08 9.28 3.90
N LEU A 243 15.14 9.94 3.20
CA LEU A 243 14.09 10.74 3.82
C LEU A 243 13.09 9.84 4.58
N GLN A 244 12.70 8.71 4.00
CA GLN A 244 11.83 7.73 4.64
C GLN A 244 12.44 7.18 5.92
N ALA A 245 13.69 6.71 5.84
CA ALA A 245 14.40 6.18 7.00
C ALA A 245 14.53 7.23 8.11
N TYR A 246 14.80 8.47 7.73
CA TYR A 246 14.90 9.57 8.69
C TYR A 246 13.57 9.88 9.36
N GLY A 247 12.48 9.86 8.60
CA GLY A 247 11.13 10.04 9.14
C GLY A 247 10.74 8.93 10.13
N GLU A 248 11.06 7.68 9.81
CA GLU A 248 10.83 6.55 10.72
C GLU A 248 11.67 6.68 12.01
N TYR A 249 12.91 7.12 11.89
CA TYR A 249 13.77 7.42 13.03
C TYR A 249 13.18 8.51 13.94
N LEU A 250 12.70 9.62 13.38
CA LEU A 250 12.07 10.71 14.15
C LEU A 250 10.77 10.28 14.83
N MET A 251 10.07 9.30 14.27
CA MET A 251 8.80 8.79 14.81
C MET A 251 8.97 7.66 15.83
N GLN A 252 10.18 7.24 16.14
CA GLN A 252 10.42 6.22 17.19
C GLN A 252 9.78 6.63 18.52
N GLY A 253 9.08 5.68 19.15
CA GLY A 253 8.36 5.88 20.41
C GLY A 253 7.13 6.80 20.35
N LYS A 254 6.65 7.14 19.14
CA LYS A 254 5.46 7.97 18.90
C LYS A 254 4.46 7.20 18.05
N THR A 255 3.17 7.51 18.22
CA THR A 255 2.10 7.02 17.36
C THR A 255 1.67 8.12 16.41
N GLY A 256 1.54 7.81 15.11
CA GLY A 256 1.14 8.81 14.13
C GLY A 256 1.69 8.55 12.73
N SER A 257 1.90 9.63 11.97
CA SER A 257 2.36 9.53 10.58
C SER A 257 3.03 10.79 10.06
N ILE A 258 3.88 10.61 9.04
CA ILE A 258 4.44 11.68 8.20
C ILE A 258 4.10 11.35 6.75
N VAL A 259 3.58 12.33 6.01
CA VAL A 259 3.40 12.24 4.56
C VAL A 259 4.09 13.42 3.91
N ALA A 260 5.04 13.16 3.02
CA ALA A 260 5.72 14.16 2.22
C ALA A 260 5.46 13.92 0.73
N ILE A 261 5.09 14.98 0.00
CA ILE A 261 4.72 14.96 -1.42
C ILE A 261 5.60 15.96 -2.16
N GLU A 262 6.04 15.62 -3.37
CA GLU A 262 6.59 16.57 -4.34
C GLU A 262 5.44 17.34 -4.98
N PRO A 263 5.26 18.64 -4.70
CA PRO A 263 4.03 19.36 -5.09
C PRO A 263 3.77 19.39 -6.58
N THR A 264 4.82 19.48 -7.39
CA THR A 264 4.74 19.68 -8.85
C THR A 264 4.37 18.41 -9.61
N THR A 265 4.51 17.24 -8.99
CA THR A 265 4.24 15.94 -9.62
C THR A 265 3.17 15.13 -8.90
N GLY A 266 2.99 15.32 -7.59
CA GLY A 266 2.15 14.48 -6.74
C GLY A 266 2.86 13.22 -6.23
N GLN A 267 4.15 13.02 -6.55
CA GLN A 267 4.93 11.88 -6.09
C GLN A 267 5.11 11.91 -4.57
N ILE A 268 4.88 10.77 -3.93
CA ILE A 268 5.15 10.57 -2.50
C ILE A 268 6.66 10.47 -2.29
N LEU A 269 7.24 11.44 -1.57
CA LEU A 269 8.64 11.46 -1.18
C LEU A 269 8.92 10.60 0.05
N ALA A 270 8.00 10.60 1.01
CA ALA A 270 8.03 9.75 2.18
C ALA A 270 6.61 9.51 2.70
N MET A 271 6.33 8.29 3.17
CA MET A 271 5.09 7.93 3.84
C MET A 271 5.40 7.06 5.04
N VAL A 272 5.47 7.68 6.20
CA VAL A 272 5.80 7.04 7.46
C VAL A 272 4.54 6.79 8.26
N THR A 273 4.43 5.60 8.80
CA THR A 273 3.43 5.22 9.81
C THR A 273 4.17 4.71 11.04
N SER A 274 3.79 5.16 12.21
CA SER A 274 4.35 4.70 13.48
C SER A 274 3.21 4.34 14.46
N PRO A 275 3.35 3.22 15.22
CA PRO A 275 4.39 2.22 15.06
C PRO A 275 4.33 1.49 13.71
N SER A 276 5.46 0.96 13.28
CA SER A 276 5.64 0.19 12.05
C SER A 276 6.30 -1.15 12.38
N TYR A 277 6.62 -1.92 11.36
CA TYR A 277 7.29 -3.22 11.46
C TYR A 277 8.38 -3.34 10.39
N ASP A 278 9.34 -4.25 10.59
CA ASP A 278 10.31 -4.60 9.54
C ASP A 278 9.62 -5.42 8.44
N PRO A 279 9.63 -4.98 7.16
CA PRO A 279 9.00 -5.72 6.07
C PRO A 279 9.54 -7.16 5.93
N ASN A 280 10.79 -7.44 6.35
CA ASN A 280 11.38 -8.78 6.36
C ASN A 280 10.68 -9.73 7.34
N GLU A 281 9.97 -9.24 8.36
CA GLU A 281 9.21 -10.10 9.28
C GLU A 281 8.03 -10.80 8.58
N LEU A 282 7.51 -10.21 7.50
CA LEU A 282 6.45 -10.79 6.69
C LEU A 282 6.98 -11.58 5.47
N VAL A 283 8.23 -12.05 5.54
CA VAL A 283 8.87 -12.90 4.55
C VAL A 283 9.19 -14.27 5.15
N GLY A 284 9.14 -15.30 4.32
CA GLY A 284 9.60 -16.63 4.71
C GLY A 284 8.59 -17.44 5.51
N ARG A 285 9.08 -18.57 6.06
CA ARG A 285 8.26 -19.57 6.77
C ARG A 285 7.54 -19.01 8.01
N LYS A 286 8.14 -18.03 8.67
CA LYS A 286 7.61 -17.43 9.90
C LYS A 286 6.54 -16.36 9.63
N ARG A 287 6.28 -16.01 8.36
CA ARG A 287 5.34 -14.96 7.97
C ARG A 287 3.98 -15.07 8.68
N GLY A 288 3.40 -16.26 8.71
CA GLY A 288 2.07 -16.46 9.32
C GLY A 288 2.06 -16.20 10.83
N ILE A 289 3.10 -16.63 11.54
CA ILE A 289 3.25 -16.41 12.98
C ILE A 289 3.46 -14.92 13.24
N ARG A 290 4.40 -14.30 12.53
CA ARG A 290 4.70 -12.86 12.68
C ARG A 290 3.52 -11.98 12.33
N TYR A 291 2.78 -12.30 11.27
CA TYR A 291 1.55 -11.59 10.92
C TYR A 291 0.51 -11.66 12.06
N SER A 292 0.34 -12.83 12.68
CA SER A 292 -0.57 -13.00 13.81
C SER A 292 -0.12 -12.22 15.05
N GLU A 293 1.18 -12.17 15.33
CA GLU A 293 1.75 -11.37 16.41
C GLU A 293 1.47 -9.87 16.18
N LEU A 294 1.82 -9.35 14.98
CA LEU A 294 1.58 -7.96 14.61
C LEU A 294 0.08 -7.58 14.57
N LEU A 295 -0.80 -8.54 14.23
CA LEU A 295 -2.25 -8.32 14.21
C LEU A 295 -2.83 -8.16 15.62
N ASN A 296 -2.29 -8.91 16.59
CA ASN A 296 -2.72 -8.90 17.98
C ASN A 296 -1.95 -7.87 18.83
N ASP A 297 -0.98 -7.18 18.26
CA ASP A 297 -0.22 -6.15 18.96
C ASP A 297 -1.15 -4.98 19.34
N PRO A 298 -1.20 -4.56 20.62
CA PRO A 298 -2.04 -3.45 21.06
C PRO A 298 -1.72 -2.13 20.38
N ASP A 299 -0.49 -1.91 19.94
CA ASP A 299 -0.05 -0.69 19.25
C ASP A 299 -0.43 -0.68 17.75
N LYS A 300 -0.98 -1.80 17.24
CA LYS A 300 -1.53 -1.97 15.89
C LYS A 300 -0.58 -1.53 14.76
N PRO A 301 0.61 -2.11 14.67
CA PRO A 301 1.63 -1.70 13.69
C PRO A 301 1.23 -2.00 12.23
N LEU A 302 0.22 -2.86 11.98
CA LEU A 302 -0.29 -3.15 10.63
C LEU A 302 -1.20 -2.05 10.07
N ILE A 303 -1.62 -1.07 10.89
CA ILE A 303 -2.47 0.03 10.42
C ILE A 303 -1.61 1.09 9.74
N ASN A 304 -1.86 1.35 8.46
CA ASN A 304 -1.27 2.49 7.76
C ASN A 304 -2.01 3.79 8.14
N ARG A 305 -1.52 4.46 9.19
CA ARG A 305 -2.14 5.69 9.71
C ARG A 305 -2.09 6.86 8.73
N ALA A 306 -1.15 6.86 7.82
CA ALA A 306 -1.01 7.92 6.82
C ALA A 306 -2.20 8.02 5.87
N ILE A 307 -2.86 6.89 5.57
CA ILE A 307 -3.95 6.79 4.58
C ILE A 307 -5.30 6.38 5.18
N SER A 308 -5.30 5.76 6.38
CA SER A 308 -6.51 5.25 7.03
C SER A 308 -6.80 5.91 8.39
N GLY A 309 -5.81 6.54 9.03
CA GLY A 309 -6.03 7.38 10.20
C GLY A 309 -6.82 8.64 9.82
N THR A 310 -7.91 8.94 10.55
CA THR A 310 -8.72 10.14 10.31
C THR A 310 -8.75 11.00 11.56
N TYR A 311 -8.41 12.27 11.38
CA TYR A 311 -8.26 13.23 12.48
C TYR A 311 -8.99 14.52 12.16
N PRO A 312 -9.56 15.22 13.15
CA PRO A 312 -9.95 16.61 12.95
C PRO A 312 -8.71 17.43 12.56
N PRO A 313 -8.74 18.21 11.47
CA PRO A 313 -7.54 18.95 11.03
C PRO A 313 -7.17 20.12 11.95
N GLY A 314 -8.08 20.54 12.81
CA GLY A 314 -7.89 21.70 13.68
C GLY A 314 -7.50 22.96 12.92
N SER A 315 -6.64 23.76 13.49
CA SER A 315 -6.22 25.05 12.92
C SER A 315 -5.53 24.99 11.56
N THR A 316 -5.11 23.82 11.06
CA THR A 316 -4.60 23.70 9.69
C THR A 316 -5.69 23.96 8.65
N PHE A 317 -6.94 23.63 8.98
CA PHE A 317 -8.10 23.85 8.12
C PHE A 317 -8.44 25.35 7.91
N LYS A 318 -7.98 26.23 8.79
CA LYS A 318 -8.15 27.68 8.65
C LYS A 318 -7.57 28.21 7.34
N MET A 319 -6.56 27.56 6.77
CA MET A 319 -6.00 27.96 5.48
C MET A 319 -7.02 27.80 4.35
N ILE A 320 -7.76 26.70 4.35
CA ILE A 320 -8.86 26.48 3.40
C ILE A 320 -9.99 27.49 3.65
N ASN A 321 -10.41 27.68 4.91
CA ASN A 321 -11.45 28.63 5.26
C ASN A 321 -11.07 30.07 4.89
N GLY A 322 -9.79 30.46 5.06
CA GLY A 322 -9.26 31.75 4.60
C GLY A 322 -9.38 31.90 3.08
N LEU A 323 -8.97 30.90 2.32
CA LEU A 323 -9.08 30.89 0.86
C LEU A 323 -10.54 30.98 0.39
N VAL A 324 -11.44 30.23 1.01
CA VAL A 324 -12.88 30.24 0.67
C VAL A 324 -13.51 31.60 1.00
N SER A 325 -13.16 32.22 2.16
CA SER A 325 -13.65 33.54 2.54
C SER A 325 -13.13 34.65 1.61
N LEU A 326 -11.87 34.57 1.18
CA LEU A 326 -11.30 35.48 0.15
C LEU A 326 -11.99 35.28 -1.21
N GLN A 327 -12.25 34.06 -1.63
CA GLN A 327 -12.93 33.74 -2.89
C GLN A 327 -14.39 34.16 -2.88
N SER A 328 -15.06 34.05 -1.74
CA SER A 328 -16.43 34.55 -1.58
C SER A 328 -16.52 36.10 -1.63
N GLY A 329 -15.41 36.80 -1.41
CA GLY A 329 -15.32 38.25 -1.42
C GLY A 329 -15.77 38.91 -0.11
N VAL A 330 -16.07 38.16 0.93
CA VAL A 330 -16.48 38.73 2.25
C VAL A 330 -15.30 39.31 3.02
N ILE A 331 -14.08 38.83 2.73
CA ILE A 331 -12.85 39.39 3.27
C ILE A 331 -11.85 39.73 2.16
N THR A 332 -10.92 40.60 2.51
CA THR A 332 -9.65 40.86 1.82
C THR A 332 -8.51 40.63 2.79
N ALA A 333 -7.27 40.64 2.34
CA ALA A 333 -6.11 40.53 3.23
C ALA A 333 -6.07 41.61 4.32
N ASN A 334 -6.70 42.75 4.07
CA ASN A 334 -6.76 43.92 4.99
C ASN A 334 -8.00 43.91 5.89
N THR A 335 -8.96 43.01 5.69
CA THR A 335 -10.14 42.92 6.57
C THR A 335 -9.70 42.59 7.97
N ALA A 336 -10.15 43.39 8.93
CA ALA A 336 -9.76 43.27 10.33
C ALA A 336 -10.97 42.92 11.20
N TYR A 337 -10.79 41.96 12.11
CA TYR A 337 -11.80 41.58 13.09
C TYR A 337 -11.27 41.73 14.52
N PRO A 338 -12.14 42.08 15.48
CA PRO A 338 -11.75 42.15 16.88
C PRO A 338 -11.45 40.77 17.45
N CYS A 339 -10.49 40.69 18.37
CA CYS A 339 -10.18 39.50 19.14
C CYS A 339 -9.92 39.90 20.60
N ASN A 340 -10.73 39.40 21.52
CA ASN A 340 -10.61 39.63 22.95
C ASN A 340 -9.90 38.47 23.68
N GLY A 341 -9.04 37.73 22.97
CA GLY A 341 -8.34 36.58 23.56
C GLY A 341 -9.30 35.53 24.10
N PRO A 342 -9.02 34.98 25.31
CA PRO A 342 -9.88 33.98 25.95
C PRO A 342 -11.34 34.42 26.22
N GLU A 343 -11.59 35.71 26.25
CA GLU A 343 -12.94 36.31 26.45
C GLU A 343 -13.75 36.38 25.15
N SER A 344 -13.17 35.99 24.03
CA SER A 344 -13.88 35.98 22.73
C SER A 344 -15.00 34.95 22.73
N ALA A 345 -16.17 35.34 22.18
CA ALA A 345 -17.33 34.46 22.01
C ALA A 345 -17.78 34.48 20.53
N PRO A 346 -18.34 33.43 20.00
CA PRO A 346 -18.62 32.09 20.62
C PRO A 346 -17.41 31.14 20.61
N ILE A 347 -16.28 31.52 20.01
CA ILE A 347 -15.05 30.74 19.95
C ILE A 347 -13.91 31.54 20.59
N LYS A 348 -13.32 30.97 21.63
CA LYS A 348 -12.20 31.58 22.36
C LYS A 348 -10.91 31.55 21.54
N CYS A 349 -10.09 32.59 21.68
CA CYS A 349 -8.71 32.56 21.20
C CYS A 349 -7.79 31.96 22.26
N THR A 350 -6.89 31.08 21.80
CA THR A 350 -5.89 30.40 22.67
C THR A 350 -4.55 31.12 22.72
N HIS A 351 -4.40 32.23 21.96
CA HIS A 351 -3.16 32.98 21.85
C HIS A 351 -3.39 34.47 22.23
N HIS A 352 -2.34 35.07 22.78
CA HIS A 352 -2.32 36.53 23.05
C HIS A 352 -1.66 37.24 21.86
N HIS A 353 -2.37 38.20 21.28
CA HIS A 353 -1.91 39.04 20.18
C HIS A 353 -2.67 40.36 20.14
N SER A 354 -2.22 41.31 19.30
CA SER A 354 -2.89 42.59 19.11
C SER A 354 -4.29 42.43 18.51
N SER A 355 -5.16 43.44 18.77
CA SER A 355 -6.52 43.51 18.22
C SER A 355 -6.76 44.97 17.71
N PRO A 356 -7.43 45.15 16.56
CA PRO A 356 -8.02 44.11 15.67
C PRO A 356 -6.97 43.34 14.85
N VAL A 357 -7.34 42.12 14.40
CA VAL A 357 -6.46 41.20 13.70
C VAL A 357 -6.76 41.21 12.21
N ARG A 358 -5.74 41.21 11.37
CA ARG A 358 -5.84 41.03 9.91
C ARG A 358 -5.47 39.64 9.50
N LEU A 359 -5.68 39.27 8.22
CA LEU A 359 -5.49 37.90 7.72
C LEU A 359 -4.10 37.32 8.03
N TYR A 360 -3.02 38.08 7.77
CA TYR A 360 -1.66 37.58 7.98
C TYR A 360 -1.40 37.30 9.47
N ASP A 361 -1.76 38.26 10.34
CA ASP A 361 -1.61 38.12 11.78
C ASP A 361 -2.52 36.99 12.34
N ALA A 362 -3.72 36.84 11.76
CA ALA A 362 -4.63 35.76 12.13
C ALA A 362 -4.08 34.35 11.77
N ILE A 363 -3.36 34.24 10.66
CA ILE A 363 -2.68 33.00 10.28
C ILE A 363 -1.47 32.74 11.18
N GLU A 364 -0.61 33.75 11.37
CA GLU A 364 0.57 33.72 12.22
C GLU A 364 0.24 33.27 13.64
N ASN A 365 -0.72 33.94 14.27
CA ASN A 365 -1.15 33.70 15.65
C ASN A 365 -2.23 32.62 15.78
N SER A 366 -2.68 32.01 14.67
CA SER A 366 -3.76 31.04 14.67
C SER A 366 -5.06 31.52 15.34
N CYS A 367 -5.46 32.77 15.11
CA CYS A 367 -6.59 33.44 15.78
C CYS A 367 -7.92 32.76 15.44
N ASN A 368 -8.59 32.16 16.42
CA ASN A 368 -9.88 31.48 16.25
C ASN A 368 -11.02 32.47 15.94
N PRO A 369 -11.17 33.60 16.66
CA PRO A 369 -12.25 34.60 16.41
C PRO A 369 -12.21 35.16 15.00
N TYR A 370 -11.02 35.42 14.43
CA TYR A 370 -10.90 35.89 13.05
C TYR A 370 -11.55 34.91 12.05
N PHE A 371 -11.17 33.64 12.11
CA PHE A 371 -11.68 32.65 11.17
C PHE A 371 -13.15 32.30 11.39
N TRP A 372 -13.61 32.38 12.64
CA TRP A 372 -15.03 32.29 12.92
C TRP A 372 -15.82 33.46 12.29
N GLN A 373 -15.39 34.70 12.49
CA GLN A 373 -16.08 35.85 11.95
C GLN A 373 -16.09 35.84 10.42
N ALA A 374 -14.96 35.52 9.78
CA ALA A 374 -14.88 35.37 8.33
C ALA A 374 -15.82 34.29 7.79
N PHE A 375 -15.92 33.17 8.48
CA PHE A 375 -16.84 32.06 8.14
C PHE A 375 -18.31 32.51 8.35
N GLN A 376 -18.63 33.17 9.45
CA GLN A 376 -19.96 33.69 9.72
C GLN A 376 -20.40 34.71 8.67
N ASP A 377 -19.52 35.63 8.28
CA ASP A 377 -19.80 36.64 7.25
C ASP A 377 -20.03 35.99 5.88
N MET A 378 -19.28 34.91 5.57
CA MET A 378 -19.51 34.13 4.36
C MET A 378 -20.88 33.45 4.38
N MET A 379 -21.25 32.80 5.49
CA MET A 379 -22.54 32.13 5.66
C MET A 379 -23.74 33.09 5.59
N ASN A 380 -23.55 34.34 6.01
CA ASN A 380 -24.57 35.39 6.02
C ASN A 380 -24.50 36.32 4.80
N SER A 381 -23.60 36.04 3.86
CA SER A 381 -23.36 36.93 2.71
C SER A 381 -24.59 37.02 1.79
N LYS A 382 -24.94 38.23 1.43
CA LYS A 382 -26.00 38.52 0.45
C LYS A 382 -25.69 38.03 -0.98
N ARG A 383 -24.52 37.50 -1.21
CA ARG A 383 -24.12 36.84 -2.46
C ARG A 383 -24.91 35.52 -2.69
N PHE A 384 -25.38 34.92 -1.63
CA PHE A 384 -26.12 33.67 -1.66
C PHE A 384 -27.58 33.95 -1.27
N GLU A 385 -28.52 33.20 -1.83
CA GLU A 385 -29.94 33.36 -1.52
C GLU A 385 -30.26 33.03 -0.04
N ASN A 386 -29.51 32.05 0.51
CA ASN A 386 -29.66 31.64 1.90
C ASN A 386 -28.38 30.95 2.41
N GLN A 387 -28.34 30.68 3.71
CA GLN A 387 -27.18 30.05 4.36
C GLN A 387 -26.89 28.64 3.86
N LYS A 388 -27.87 27.88 3.38
CA LYS A 388 -27.65 26.54 2.84
C LYS A 388 -26.91 26.58 1.50
N GLU A 389 -27.12 27.61 0.69
CA GLU A 389 -26.35 27.85 -0.53
C GLU A 389 -24.93 28.34 -0.23
N ALA A 390 -24.78 29.23 0.76
CA ALA A 390 -23.46 29.62 1.24
C ALA A 390 -22.66 28.40 1.75
N PHE A 391 -23.32 27.51 2.48
CA PHE A 391 -22.72 26.25 2.94
C PHE A 391 -22.37 25.31 1.76
N GLN A 392 -23.23 25.21 0.75
CA GLN A 392 -22.93 24.41 -0.43
C GLN A 392 -21.74 24.96 -1.22
N PHE A 393 -21.63 26.29 -1.34
CA PHE A 393 -20.44 26.92 -1.90
C PHE A 393 -19.19 26.56 -1.10
N TRP A 394 -19.22 26.69 0.22
CA TRP A 394 -18.13 26.29 1.11
C TRP A 394 -17.77 24.81 0.92
N TYR A 395 -18.76 23.92 0.91
CA TYR A 395 -18.56 22.48 0.70
C TYR A 395 -17.85 22.16 -0.62
N ASN A 396 -18.31 22.78 -1.72
CA ASN A 396 -17.73 22.58 -3.05
C ASN A 396 -16.27 23.05 -3.09
N GLN A 397 -15.97 24.20 -2.50
CA GLN A 397 -14.61 24.72 -2.44
C GLN A 397 -13.71 23.84 -1.56
N VAL A 398 -14.17 23.40 -0.41
CA VAL A 398 -13.41 22.51 0.50
C VAL A 398 -13.10 21.16 -0.18
N THR A 399 -14.09 20.56 -0.82
CA THR A 399 -13.90 19.25 -1.47
C THR A 399 -13.04 19.32 -2.74
N SER A 400 -12.91 20.50 -3.37
CA SER A 400 -12.00 20.70 -4.50
C SER A 400 -10.52 20.49 -4.16
N PHE A 401 -10.15 20.55 -2.87
CA PHE A 401 -8.80 20.21 -2.38
C PHE A 401 -8.53 18.69 -2.27
N GLY A 402 -9.47 17.84 -2.70
CA GLY A 402 -9.37 16.38 -2.57
C GLY A 402 -9.85 15.84 -1.22
N LEU A 403 -10.50 16.69 -0.40
CA LEU A 403 -11.08 16.30 0.88
C LEU A 403 -12.45 15.63 0.70
N GLY A 404 -12.82 14.73 1.60
CA GLY A 404 -14.12 14.04 1.55
C GLY A 404 -14.22 12.96 0.48
N ARG A 405 -13.11 12.59 -0.17
CA ARG A 405 -13.01 11.49 -1.14
C ARG A 405 -11.74 10.65 -0.94
N ALA A 406 -11.77 9.40 -1.35
CA ALA A 406 -10.58 8.60 -1.50
C ALA A 406 -9.81 9.00 -2.77
N PHE A 407 -8.49 8.99 -2.73
CA PHE A 407 -7.65 9.23 -3.91
C PHE A 407 -7.71 8.03 -4.86
N LYS A 408 -7.70 8.31 -6.17
CA LYS A 408 -7.72 7.30 -7.25
C LYS A 408 -6.33 7.18 -7.85
N SER A 409 -5.42 6.54 -7.13
CA SER A 409 -4.04 6.35 -7.55
C SER A 409 -3.54 4.95 -7.19
N ASP A 410 -2.23 4.76 -7.27
CA ASP A 410 -1.54 3.53 -6.85
C ASP A 410 -1.40 3.38 -5.33
N ILE A 411 -2.03 4.26 -4.54
CA ILE A 411 -2.11 4.15 -3.08
C ILE A 411 -3.41 3.39 -2.73
N PRO A 412 -3.34 2.09 -2.47
CA PRO A 412 -4.53 1.30 -2.20
C PRO A 412 -5.12 1.61 -0.82
N PHE A 413 -6.44 1.45 -0.69
CA PHE A 413 -7.18 1.54 0.58
C PHE A 413 -7.15 2.91 1.27
N THR A 414 -7.00 3.99 0.51
CA THR A 414 -7.19 5.34 1.06
C THR A 414 -8.65 5.52 1.49
N VAL A 415 -8.84 6.15 2.67
CA VAL A 415 -10.19 6.48 3.13
C VAL A 415 -10.56 7.92 2.77
N SER A 416 -11.85 8.20 2.65
CA SER A 416 -12.36 9.51 2.23
C SER A 416 -12.24 10.60 3.31
N GLY A 417 -12.03 10.24 4.58
CA GLY A 417 -12.30 11.17 5.65
C GLY A 417 -13.79 11.55 5.72
N ASN A 418 -14.09 12.69 6.31
CA ASN A 418 -15.46 13.21 6.37
C ASN A 418 -15.49 14.73 6.20
N ILE A 419 -16.18 15.22 5.20
CA ILE A 419 -16.60 16.63 5.06
C ILE A 419 -18.12 16.63 5.12
N PRO A 420 -18.74 17.26 6.11
CA PRO A 420 -20.19 17.18 6.30
C PRO A 420 -20.93 17.89 5.16
N LYS A 421 -21.97 17.24 4.66
CA LYS A 421 -22.88 17.79 3.66
C LYS A 421 -24.03 18.53 4.34
N LYS A 422 -24.69 19.45 3.63
CA LYS A 422 -25.87 20.18 4.17
C LYS A 422 -26.99 19.23 4.59
N GLU A 423 -27.19 18.12 3.86
CA GLU A 423 -28.21 17.11 4.15
C GLU A 423 -28.00 16.43 5.53
N PHE A 424 -26.76 16.34 5.99
CA PHE A 424 -26.43 15.85 7.33
C PHE A 424 -27.05 16.75 8.40
N TYR A 425 -26.86 18.07 8.28
CA TYR A 425 -27.43 19.05 9.22
C TYR A 425 -28.94 19.18 9.05
N ASP A 426 -29.46 19.11 7.83
CA ASP A 426 -30.92 19.10 7.59
C ASP A 426 -31.60 17.94 8.30
N LYS A 427 -30.98 16.76 8.31
CA LYS A 427 -31.49 15.59 9.00
C LYS A 427 -31.46 15.77 10.53
N ILE A 428 -30.34 16.22 11.11
CA ILE A 428 -30.16 16.35 12.55
C ILE A 428 -31.00 17.46 13.13
N TYR A 429 -31.02 18.63 12.47
CA TYR A 429 -31.67 19.86 12.94
C TYR A 429 -33.02 20.12 12.24
N ARG A 430 -33.61 19.11 11.58
CA ARG A 430 -34.90 19.21 10.89
C ARG A 430 -35.00 20.39 9.92
N GLY A 431 -33.91 20.69 9.24
CA GLY A 431 -33.79 21.80 8.30
C GLY A 431 -33.58 23.17 8.90
N VAL A 432 -33.56 23.30 10.24
CA VAL A 432 -33.35 24.57 10.96
C VAL A 432 -31.97 24.63 11.58
N TRP A 433 -31.01 25.16 10.85
CA TRP A 433 -29.63 25.35 11.31
C TRP A 433 -29.02 26.61 10.63
N ASN A 434 -27.95 27.12 11.20
CA ASN A 434 -27.31 28.36 10.76
C ASN A 434 -25.78 28.32 11.03
N ALA A 435 -25.06 29.39 10.71
CA ALA A 435 -23.63 29.52 10.94
C ALA A 435 -23.20 29.17 12.37
N MET A 436 -24.00 29.56 13.38
CA MET A 436 -23.72 29.26 14.79
C MET A 436 -23.78 27.76 15.10
N THR A 437 -24.71 27.03 14.45
CA THR A 437 -24.84 25.58 14.59
C THR A 437 -23.58 24.86 14.12
N VAL A 438 -22.98 25.33 13.01
CA VAL A 438 -21.82 24.70 12.36
C VAL A 438 -20.50 25.46 12.63
N ARG A 439 -20.44 26.27 13.68
CA ARG A 439 -19.30 27.16 13.98
C ARG A 439 -17.96 26.45 14.11
N SER A 440 -17.93 25.20 14.61
CA SER A 440 -16.72 24.38 14.79
C SER A 440 -15.98 24.14 13.46
N LEU A 441 -16.71 24.11 12.33
CA LEU A 441 -16.10 23.93 11.01
C LEU A 441 -15.18 25.11 10.64
N SER A 442 -15.42 26.31 11.21
CA SER A 442 -14.59 27.49 10.95
C SER A 442 -13.13 27.32 11.41
N ILE A 443 -12.89 26.43 12.38
CA ILE A 443 -11.57 26.14 12.95
C ILE A 443 -11.11 24.70 12.73
N GLY A 444 -11.81 23.94 11.84
CA GLY A 444 -11.45 22.59 11.48
C GLY A 444 -11.73 21.54 12.55
N GLN A 445 -12.78 21.76 13.34
CA GLN A 445 -13.27 20.85 14.37
C GLN A 445 -14.70 20.38 14.02
N GLY A 446 -15.33 19.64 14.92
CA GLY A 446 -16.66 19.09 14.70
C GLY A 446 -16.60 17.84 13.82
N GLU A 447 -17.42 17.83 12.77
CA GLU A 447 -17.59 16.63 11.93
C GLU A 447 -16.51 16.44 10.86
N ILE A 448 -15.60 17.41 10.72
CA ILE A 448 -14.50 17.32 9.74
C ILE A 448 -13.46 16.30 10.19
N LEU A 449 -13.22 15.30 9.34
CA LEU A 449 -12.15 14.32 9.51
C LEU A 449 -11.34 14.22 8.22
N VAL A 450 -10.02 14.32 8.35
CA VAL A 450 -9.08 14.20 7.21
C VAL A 450 -7.98 13.20 7.51
N THR A 451 -7.42 12.60 6.46
CA THR A 451 -6.22 11.76 6.60
C THR A 451 -4.94 12.62 6.49
N PRO A 452 -3.82 12.16 7.05
CA PRO A 452 -2.52 12.82 6.86
C PRO A 452 -2.14 13.00 5.38
N LEU A 453 -2.48 12.03 4.53
CA LEU A 453 -2.29 12.13 3.08
C LEU A 453 -3.11 13.29 2.48
N GLN A 454 -4.37 13.42 2.87
CA GLN A 454 -5.21 14.54 2.43
C GLN A 454 -4.65 15.88 2.90
N LEU A 455 -4.14 15.94 4.12
CA LEU A 455 -3.57 17.17 4.67
C LEU A 455 -2.25 17.56 3.95
N ALA A 456 -1.39 16.60 3.62
CA ALA A 456 -0.20 16.83 2.79
C ALA A 456 -0.57 17.31 1.39
N ASN A 457 -1.65 16.75 0.80
CA ASN A 457 -2.17 17.18 -0.49
C ASN A 457 -2.71 18.63 -0.44
N VAL A 458 -3.36 19.03 0.67
CA VAL A 458 -3.77 20.44 0.87
C VAL A 458 -2.56 21.37 0.90
N ALA A 459 -1.47 20.96 1.58
CA ALA A 459 -0.23 21.73 1.59
C ALA A 459 0.37 21.85 0.16
N ALA A 460 0.36 20.76 -0.62
CA ALA A 460 0.79 20.75 -2.03
C ALA A 460 -0.08 21.68 -2.90
N ALA A 461 -1.40 21.61 -2.74
CA ALA A 461 -2.33 22.46 -3.48
C ALA A 461 -2.15 23.96 -3.19
N ILE A 462 -1.90 24.32 -1.92
CA ILE A 462 -1.62 25.70 -1.52
C ILE A 462 -0.26 26.14 -2.07
N SER A 463 0.77 25.30 -1.98
CA SER A 463 2.11 25.60 -2.48
C SER A 463 2.13 25.87 -3.98
N ASN A 464 1.32 25.13 -4.75
CA ASN A 464 1.15 25.27 -6.20
C ASN A 464 0.17 26.39 -6.60
N GLU A 465 -0.39 27.13 -5.65
CA GLU A 465 -1.30 28.25 -5.91
C GLU A 465 -2.58 27.82 -6.66
N GLY A 466 -3.15 26.66 -6.32
CA GLY A 466 -4.49 26.26 -6.76
C GLY A 466 -4.56 25.02 -7.65
N TYR A 467 -3.56 24.16 -7.65
CA TYR A 467 -3.69 22.83 -8.25
C TYR A 467 -2.91 21.78 -7.48
N TYR A 468 -3.27 20.51 -7.70
CA TYR A 468 -2.51 19.37 -7.23
C TYR A 468 -2.63 18.23 -8.24
N TYR A 469 -1.66 17.28 -8.22
CA TYR A 469 -1.77 15.99 -8.88
C TYR A 469 -2.25 14.96 -7.88
N GLU A 470 -2.99 13.95 -8.36
CA GLU A 470 -3.38 12.82 -7.52
C GLU A 470 -2.12 12.22 -6.88
N PRO A 471 -2.03 12.17 -5.52
CA PRO A 471 -0.84 11.64 -4.85
C PRO A 471 -0.58 10.19 -5.24
N HIS A 472 0.68 9.82 -5.53
CA HIS A 472 1.03 8.49 -6.04
C HIS A 472 2.45 8.08 -5.67
N TYR A 473 2.73 6.77 -5.71
CA TYR A 473 4.04 6.22 -5.39
C TYR A 473 4.98 6.11 -6.59
N ILE A 474 4.46 5.69 -7.76
CA ILE A 474 5.32 5.41 -8.91
C ILE A 474 5.89 6.68 -9.53
N LYS A 475 7.17 6.62 -9.90
CA LYS A 475 7.84 7.61 -10.74
C LYS A 475 7.91 7.13 -12.20
N SER A 476 8.35 5.89 -12.41
CA SER A 476 8.45 5.25 -13.74
C SER A 476 8.67 3.75 -13.63
N PHE A 477 8.53 3.05 -14.74
CA PHE A 477 9.01 1.68 -14.91
C PHE A 477 10.42 1.67 -15.53
N SER A 478 11.14 0.53 -15.42
CA SER A 478 12.48 0.37 -15.98
C SER A 478 12.53 0.45 -17.51
N ASN A 479 11.42 0.20 -18.20
CA ASN A 479 11.26 0.36 -19.64
C ASN A 479 10.98 1.82 -20.07
N ASN A 480 11.09 2.78 -19.15
CA ASN A 480 10.75 4.20 -19.29
C ASN A 480 9.25 4.50 -19.51
N ASP A 481 8.38 3.53 -19.35
CA ASP A 481 6.94 3.81 -19.30
C ASP A 481 6.62 4.64 -18.07
N THR A 482 5.77 5.63 -18.23
CA THR A 482 5.30 6.51 -17.16
C THR A 482 3.79 6.38 -17.00
N VAL A 483 3.32 6.50 -15.77
CA VAL A 483 1.90 6.56 -15.47
C VAL A 483 1.49 8.02 -15.33
N ALA A 484 0.49 8.45 -16.10
CA ALA A 484 -0.06 9.79 -15.96
C ALA A 484 -1.11 9.83 -14.84
N PHE A 485 -0.97 10.78 -13.94
CA PHE A 485 -1.94 11.03 -12.88
C PHE A 485 -2.72 12.31 -13.13
N GLU A 486 -3.97 12.32 -12.70
CA GLU A 486 -4.88 13.44 -12.95
C GLU A 486 -4.43 14.69 -12.21
N LYS A 487 -4.43 15.81 -12.93
CA LYS A 487 -4.22 17.15 -12.38
C LYS A 487 -5.57 17.76 -12.04
N HIS A 488 -5.75 18.14 -10.78
CA HIS A 488 -6.94 18.80 -10.28
C HIS A 488 -6.68 20.29 -10.10
N VAL A 489 -7.53 21.12 -10.67
CA VAL A 489 -7.47 22.59 -10.53
C VAL A 489 -8.55 23.03 -9.56
N ILE A 490 -8.18 23.87 -8.60
CA ILE A 490 -9.05 24.43 -7.58
C ILE A 490 -9.61 25.76 -8.09
N ASP A 491 -10.92 25.91 -8.09
CA ASP A 491 -11.59 27.15 -8.56
C ASP A 491 -11.52 28.28 -7.53
N ILE A 492 -10.28 28.65 -7.16
CA ILE A 492 -9.96 29.79 -6.30
C ILE A 492 -8.90 30.63 -7.00
N LYS A 493 -9.10 31.97 -7.03
CA LYS A 493 -8.17 32.89 -7.70
C LYS A 493 -6.76 32.79 -7.11
N GLN A 494 -5.75 32.69 -7.96
CA GLN A 494 -4.34 32.56 -7.58
C GLN A 494 -3.86 33.61 -6.58
N LYS A 495 -4.32 34.88 -6.69
CA LYS A 495 -3.98 35.93 -5.74
C LYS A 495 -4.29 35.57 -4.28
N HIS A 496 -5.37 34.81 -4.03
CA HIS A 496 -5.77 34.42 -2.68
C HIS A 496 -4.81 33.37 -2.09
N PHE A 497 -4.27 32.48 -2.93
CA PHE A 497 -3.21 31.59 -2.49
C PHE A 497 -1.95 32.34 -2.10
N LYS A 498 -1.57 33.40 -2.85
CA LYS A 498 -0.40 34.23 -2.51
C LYS A 498 -0.58 34.90 -1.15
N ASP A 499 -1.77 35.41 -0.86
CA ASP A 499 -2.09 36.04 0.44
C ASP A 499 -1.96 34.99 1.57
N VAL A 500 -2.54 33.80 1.41
CA VAL A 500 -2.47 32.73 2.42
C VAL A 500 -1.04 32.22 2.59
N LYS A 501 -0.28 32.01 1.48
CA LYS A 501 1.14 31.61 1.54
C LYS A 501 1.98 32.59 2.36
N LYS A 502 1.77 33.89 2.16
CA LYS A 502 2.46 34.96 2.94
C LYS A 502 2.16 34.82 4.44
N GLY A 503 0.89 34.62 4.80
CA GLY A 503 0.52 34.36 6.20
C GLY A 503 1.09 33.05 6.74
N MET A 504 1.19 31.99 5.91
CA MET A 504 1.82 30.72 6.31
C MET A 504 3.34 30.85 6.51
N GLN A 505 4.01 31.74 5.80
CA GLN A 505 5.43 32.05 6.01
C GLN A 505 5.65 32.73 7.36
N SER A 506 4.79 33.67 7.75
CA SER A 506 4.90 34.34 9.07
C SER A 506 4.73 33.39 10.25
N VAL A 507 4.14 32.21 10.08
CA VAL A 507 4.08 31.17 11.12
C VAL A 507 5.48 30.73 11.57
N PHE A 508 6.49 30.78 10.69
CA PHE A 508 7.89 30.47 11.00
C PHE A 508 8.75 31.72 11.26
N GLU A 509 8.52 32.79 10.53
CA GLU A 509 9.41 33.94 10.49
C GLU A 509 8.89 35.11 11.34
N GLY A 510 7.58 35.17 11.59
CA GLY A 510 6.95 36.21 12.38
C GLY A 510 7.35 36.21 13.84
N GLU A 511 7.23 37.35 14.50
CA GLU A 511 7.64 37.52 15.90
C GLU A 511 6.83 36.60 16.84
N HIS A 512 5.55 36.42 16.53
CA HIS A 512 4.62 35.59 17.31
C HIS A 512 4.25 34.28 16.61
N GLY A 513 5.03 33.90 15.58
CA GLY A 513 4.76 32.71 14.76
C GLY A 513 4.68 31.43 15.57
N THR A 514 3.56 30.69 15.41
CA THR A 514 3.28 29.47 16.20
C THR A 514 4.27 28.32 15.94
N ALA A 515 5.09 28.37 14.87
CA ALA A 515 6.16 27.41 14.57
C ALA A 515 7.57 28.06 14.58
N ARG A 516 7.75 29.25 15.16
CA ARG A 516 9.04 29.96 15.19
C ARG A 516 10.18 29.12 15.74
N MET A 517 9.94 28.30 16.75
CA MET A 517 10.93 27.37 17.33
C MET A 517 11.40 26.29 16.36
N SER A 518 10.74 26.13 15.24
CA SER A 518 11.06 25.17 14.17
C SER A 518 11.65 25.86 12.93
N TYR A 519 11.98 27.16 13.01
CA TYR A 519 12.59 27.94 11.94
C TYR A 519 13.83 27.25 11.36
N ILE A 520 13.96 27.28 10.03
CA ILE A 520 15.10 26.68 9.31
C ILE A 520 15.92 27.81 8.68
N PRO A 521 17.11 28.11 9.20
CA PRO A 521 17.92 29.18 8.62
C PRO A 521 18.18 28.96 7.12
N GLY A 522 17.89 29.96 6.28
CA GLY A 522 18.14 29.92 4.84
C GLY A 522 17.19 29.03 4.01
N ILE A 523 16.09 28.55 4.58
CA ILE A 523 15.01 27.89 3.86
C ILE A 523 13.70 28.59 4.24
N THR A 524 13.01 29.15 3.26
CA THR A 524 11.68 29.77 3.46
C THR A 524 10.62 28.67 3.58
N VAL A 525 9.85 28.68 4.67
CA VAL A 525 8.83 27.65 4.93
C VAL A 525 7.48 28.29 5.13
N GLY A 526 6.49 27.85 4.38
CA GLY A 526 5.08 28.14 4.63
C GLY A 526 4.44 26.99 5.41
N GLY A 527 3.84 27.26 6.57
CA GLY A 527 3.25 26.18 7.35
C GLY A 527 2.11 26.62 8.27
N LYS A 528 1.46 25.64 8.89
CA LYS A 528 0.40 25.88 9.87
C LYS A 528 0.35 24.80 10.93
N THR A 529 0.39 25.21 12.19
CA THR A 529 0.15 24.36 13.35
C THR A 529 -1.32 24.02 13.50
N GLY A 530 -1.60 22.79 13.90
CA GLY A 530 -2.93 22.31 14.28
C GLY A 530 -2.88 21.59 15.62
N THR A 531 -3.97 21.66 16.34
CA THR A 531 -4.24 20.86 17.54
C THR A 531 -5.63 20.30 17.34
N ALA A 532 -5.73 18.99 17.32
CA ALA A 532 -7.01 18.31 17.20
C ALA A 532 -7.47 17.84 18.56
N GLU A 533 -8.60 18.33 19.01
CA GLU A 533 -9.21 17.90 20.27
C GLU A 533 -9.48 16.38 20.23
N ASN A 534 -9.07 15.68 21.28
CA ASN A 534 -9.31 14.26 21.47
C ASN A 534 -10.13 14.02 22.74
N PRO A 535 -11.42 13.68 22.62
CA PRO A 535 -12.28 13.46 23.78
C PRO A 535 -11.87 12.26 24.64
N HIS A 536 -10.95 11.43 24.16
CA HIS A 536 -10.51 10.19 24.82
C HIS A 536 -9.08 10.25 25.36
N GLY A 537 -8.41 11.40 25.27
CA GLY A 537 -7.03 11.57 25.73
C GLY A 537 -6.46 12.95 25.42
N PRO A 538 -5.14 13.14 25.51
CA PRO A 538 -4.50 14.37 25.10
C PRO A 538 -4.75 14.67 23.61
N ASP A 539 -4.75 15.93 23.25
CA ASP A 539 -4.95 16.38 21.87
C ASP A 539 -3.89 15.80 20.91
N HIS A 540 -4.23 15.71 19.63
CA HIS A 540 -3.28 15.31 18.60
C HIS A 540 -2.48 16.51 18.08
N SER A 541 -1.15 16.35 18.03
CA SER A 541 -0.22 17.34 17.45
C SER A 541 -0.23 17.22 15.93
N ILE A 542 -0.67 18.27 15.23
CA ILE A 542 -0.80 18.28 13.78
C ILE A 542 -0.02 19.45 13.20
N PHE A 543 0.59 19.24 12.05
CA PHE A 543 1.26 20.27 11.29
C PHE A 543 1.23 19.99 9.79
N MET A 544 1.06 21.02 8.98
CA MET A 544 1.29 20.96 7.55
C MET A 544 2.20 22.10 7.09
N ALA A 545 3.05 21.84 6.11
CA ALA A 545 3.97 22.83 5.57
C ALA A 545 4.37 22.49 4.13
N PHE A 546 5.02 23.47 3.49
CA PHE A 546 5.72 23.31 2.21
C PHE A 546 6.97 24.20 2.18
N ALA A 547 7.95 23.81 1.39
CA ALA A 547 9.21 24.54 1.28
C ALA A 547 9.94 24.25 -0.05
N PRO A 548 10.77 25.18 -0.56
CA PRO A 548 10.76 26.63 -0.26
C PRO A 548 9.43 27.29 -0.67
N VAL A 549 9.11 28.48 -0.10
CA VAL A 549 7.83 29.17 -0.40
C VAL A 549 7.75 29.57 -1.87
N GLU A 550 8.86 30.03 -2.45
CA GLU A 550 8.92 30.56 -3.81
C GLU A 550 8.91 29.44 -4.88
N ASN A 551 9.64 28.37 -4.62
CA ASN A 551 9.77 27.21 -5.52
C ASN A 551 9.60 25.91 -4.71
N PRO A 552 8.37 25.48 -4.42
CA PRO A 552 8.09 24.37 -3.55
C PRO A 552 8.64 23.04 -4.08
N GLN A 553 9.47 22.38 -3.28
CA GLN A 553 10.04 21.06 -3.58
C GLN A 553 9.44 19.95 -2.71
N ILE A 554 8.92 20.32 -1.55
CA ILE A 554 8.28 19.39 -0.61
C ILE A 554 7.06 20.02 0.03
N ALA A 555 5.95 19.28 0.06
CA ALA A 555 4.78 19.54 0.89
C ALA A 555 4.64 18.40 1.89
N ILE A 556 4.41 18.70 3.16
CA ILE A 556 4.46 17.72 4.23
C ILE A 556 3.31 17.91 5.21
N ALA A 557 2.76 16.80 5.70
CA ALA A 557 1.89 16.77 6.87
C ALA A 557 2.43 15.79 7.90
N VAL A 558 2.37 16.19 9.16
CA VAL A 558 2.77 15.37 10.31
C VAL A 558 1.64 15.33 11.32
N VAL A 559 1.32 14.13 11.77
CA VAL A 559 0.35 13.88 12.85
C VAL A 559 1.04 13.04 13.91
N VAL A 560 1.03 13.50 15.16
CA VAL A 560 1.46 12.72 16.32
C VAL A 560 0.28 12.63 17.28
N GLU A 561 -0.18 11.40 17.50
CA GLU A 561 -1.35 11.14 18.34
C GLU A 561 -1.05 11.41 19.82
N ASN A 562 -2.02 11.97 20.55
CA ASN A 562 -1.98 12.20 21.99
C ASN A 562 -0.74 13.00 22.47
N ALA A 563 -0.30 13.96 21.66
CA ALA A 563 0.98 14.67 21.83
C ALA A 563 0.79 16.19 22.08
N GLY A 564 -0.44 16.66 22.25
CA GLY A 564 -0.76 18.07 22.55
C GLY A 564 -0.58 18.99 21.35
N PHE A 565 0.10 20.13 21.54
CA PHE A 565 0.17 21.19 20.53
C PHE A 565 1.01 20.81 19.31
N GLY A 566 0.55 21.25 18.12
CA GLY A 566 1.27 21.06 16.85
C GLY A 566 2.68 21.63 16.84
N SER A 567 2.95 22.68 17.60
CA SER A 567 4.28 23.28 17.76
C SER A 567 5.26 22.42 18.57
N THR A 568 4.77 21.48 19.39
CA THR A 568 5.59 20.67 20.30
C THR A 568 6.29 19.53 19.56
N TRP A 569 5.57 18.79 18.72
CA TRP A 569 6.08 17.59 18.05
C TRP A 569 6.01 17.67 16.52
N ALA A 570 4.82 17.94 15.98
CA ALA A 570 4.60 17.86 14.54
C ALA A 570 5.39 18.91 13.74
N ALA A 571 5.47 20.17 14.20
CA ALA A 571 6.23 21.21 13.51
C ALA A 571 7.75 20.98 13.54
N PRO A 572 8.39 20.63 14.67
CA PRO A 572 9.80 20.24 14.70
C PRO A 572 10.12 19.06 13.79
N ILE A 573 9.32 17.99 13.81
CA ILE A 573 9.49 16.82 12.94
C ILE A 573 9.42 17.26 11.46
N ALA A 574 8.38 17.99 11.06
CA ALA A 574 8.23 18.48 9.68
C ALA A 574 9.43 19.35 9.26
N SER A 575 9.90 20.23 10.15
CA SER A 575 11.03 21.12 9.85
C SER A 575 12.35 20.36 9.64
N LEU A 576 12.58 19.28 10.40
CA LEU A 576 13.75 18.41 10.24
C LEU A 576 13.66 17.62 8.92
N MET A 577 12.47 17.09 8.57
CA MET A 577 12.24 16.41 7.30
C MET A 577 12.47 17.34 6.10
N ILE A 578 11.96 18.56 6.16
CA ILE A 578 12.17 19.60 5.12
C ILE A 578 13.67 19.89 4.97
N GLU A 579 14.38 20.13 6.07
CA GLU A 579 15.82 20.40 6.06
C GLU A 579 16.61 19.22 5.48
N LYS A 580 16.29 17.99 5.92
CA LYS A 580 16.89 16.76 5.40
C LYS A 580 16.72 16.61 3.90
N TYR A 581 15.52 16.86 3.39
CA TYR A 581 15.22 16.73 1.96
C TYR A 581 15.95 17.78 1.11
N ILE A 582 15.92 19.05 1.52
CA ILE A 582 16.45 20.17 0.73
C ILE A 582 17.99 20.22 0.79
N ARG A 583 18.60 19.92 1.96
CA ARG A 583 20.06 20.01 2.16
C ARG A 583 20.80 18.69 2.11
N GLY A 584 20.08 17.57 2.17
CA GLY A 584 20.69 16.25 2.33
C GLY A 584 21.12 15.91 3.76
N ASN A 585 21.28 16.89 4.65
CA ASN A 585 21.66 16.72 6.05
C ASN A 585 20.91 17.69 6.96
N VAL A 586 20.91 17.39 8.27
CA VAL A 586 20.30 18.24 9.30
C VAL A 586 21.40 18.99 10.02
N THR A 587 21.21 20.32 10.20
CA THR A 587 22.18 21.21 10.86
C THR A 587 21.72 21.65 12.26
N ARG A 588 20.54 21.16 12.71
CA ARG A 588 19.90 21.54 13.99
C ARG A 588 19.80 20.37 14.99
N PRO A 589 20.94 19.86 15.52
CA PRO A 589 20.97 18.67 16.38
C PRO A 589 20.16 18.84 17.68
N ASN A 590 20.04 20.08 18.18
CA ASN A 590 19.24 20.36 19.38
C ASN A 590 17.73 20.13 19.14
N VAL A 591 17.23 20.48 17.95
CA VAL A 591 15.83 20.22 17.57
C VAL A 591 15.61 18.73 17.41
N GLU A 592 16.53 18.04 16.75
CA GLU A 592 16.49 16.59 16.56
C GLU A 592 16.51 15.86 17.92
N LYS A 593 17.45 16.19 18.80
CA LYS A 593 17.52 15.61 20.15
C LYS A 593 16.21 15.81 20.92
N ARG A 594 15.61 16.99 20.85
CA ARG A 594 14.32 17.27 21.50
C ARG A 594 13.20 16.37 20.96
N VAL A 595 13.15 16.15 19.65
CA VAL A 595 12.15 15.28 19.00
C VAL A 595 12.33 13.82 19.41
N LEU A 596 13.57 13.38 19.60
CA LEU A 596 13.88 11.99 19.98
C LEU A 596 13.67 11.70 21.48
N THR A 597 13.58 12.75 22.33
CA THR A 597 13.32 12.56 23.77
C THR A 597 11.88 12.07 23.95
N ILE A 598 11.72 10.82 24.37
CA ILE A 598 10.43 10.24 24.74
C ILE A 598 10.06 10.79 26.11
N ASN A 599 8.97 11.53 26.23
CA ASN A 599 8.44 11.89 27.52
C ASN A 599 7.86 10.61 28.19
N GLU A 600 8.56 10.04 29.15
CA GLU A 600 8.09 8.93 30.01
C GLU A 600 6.81 9.28 30.79
N THR A 601 6.39 10.54 30.77
CA THR A 601 5.20 11.07 31.44
C THR A 601 3.92 10.91 30.63
N ALA A 602 3.95 10.31 29.42
CA ALA A 602 2.78 10.08 28.56
C ALA A 602 2.32 8.60 28.54
N LYS A 603 2.73 7.83 29.56
CA LYS A 603 2.20 6.48 29.81
C LYS A 603 1.11 6.49 30.87
#